data_8c1cb1e429d564520fd6aa5ea3b0365e
#
_entry.id   8c1cb1e429d564520fd6aa5ea3b0365e
#
_cell.length_a   1.000
_cell.length_b   1.000
_cell.length_c   1.000
_cell.angle_alpha   90.00
_cell.angle_beta   90.00
_cell.angle_gamma   90.00
#
_symmetry.space_group_name_H-M   'P 1'
#
loop_
_entity.id
_entity.type
_entity.pdbx_description
1 polymer ?
#
loop_
_entity_poly.entity_id
_entity_poly.type
_entity_poly.pdbx_seq_one_letter_code
_entity_poly.pdbx_strand_id
1 'polypeptide(L)'
;MFGITRSLAAPWWTGEPAPLAERTLLCLPYAGGGPQTYRRWGELLGPSVEVLAMTPPGRGRRYGEEPCRDLPSLLNPLAEALPGVLHRPYVLFGHSLGATVAFELCLEIRRRGLPMPQGLVVSGRQAPDLPWRFRQISGLPADEFTEALRDLGGTPEAVLAQPELMSLLMPALRADFAIVESYRDRAEPPLDVPILALAGTEDDRASADHMAGWAARTTASFALHQVHGDHFFVDTQALAVTKLVSAFL
;
A
#
# COMPACT_ATOMS: atom_id res chain seq x y z
N MET A 1 -30.15 -13.00 -16.96
CA MET A 1 -29.32 -13.76 -16.00
C MET A 1 -27.91 -13.82 -16.60
N PHE A 2 -27.11 -12.76 -16.43
CA PHE A 2 -25.71 -12.74 -16.88
C PHE A 2 -24.86 -12.95 -15.65
N GLY A 3 -24.42 -14.20 -15.46
CA GLY A 3 -23.39 -14.52 -14.49
C GLY A 3 -22.08 -13.86 -14.92
N ILE A 4 -21.69 -12.81 -14.22
CA ILE A 4 -20.33 -12.26 -14.33
C ILE A 4 -19.44 -13.31 -13.68
N THR A 5 -18.90 -14.21 -14.48
CA THR A 5 -17.77 -15.02 -14.09
C THR A 5 -16.63 -14.02 -13.83
N ARG A 6 -16.42 -13.65 -12.56
CA ARG A 6 -15.19 -12.96 -12.16
C ARG A 6 -14.05 -13.85 -12.66
N SER A 7 -13.36 -13.37 -13.67
CA SER A 7 -12.16 -14.01 -14.20
C SER A 7 -11.24 -14.31 -13.03
N LEU A 8 -10.81 -15.56 -12.90
CA LEU A 8 -9.77 -16.01 -11.96
C LEU A 8 -8.40 -15.34 -12.23
N ALA A 9 -8.38 -14.33 -13.10
CA ALA A 9 -7.19 -13.61 -13.56
C ALA A 9 -6.56 -12.66 -12.55
N ALA A 10 -7.06 -12.52 -11.33
CA ALA A 10 -6.41 -11.62 -10.40
C ALA A 10 -6.33 -12.17 -8.97
N PRO A 11 -5.33 -13.01 -8.67
CA PRO A 11 -4.99 -13.32 -7.27
C PRO A 11 -4.52 -12.05 -6.52
N TRP A 12 -4.30 -10.94 -7.24
CA TRP A 12 -3.78 -9.68 -6.73
C TRP A 12 -4.78 -8.89 -5.87
N TRP A 13 -6.06 -8.98 -6.15
CA TRP A 13 -7.07 -8.14 -5.51
C TRP A 13 -8.07 -8.96 -4.70
N THR A 14 -8.34 -8.52 -3.48
CA THR A 14 -9.31 -9.11 -2.56
C THR A 14 -10.26 -8.03 -2.07
N GLY A 15 -11.55 -8.29 -2.14
CA GLY A 15 -12.58 -7.40 -1.63
C GLY A 15 -13.95 -8.08 -1.66
N GLU A 16 -14.89 -7.50 -0.92
CA GLU A 16 -16.28 -7.93 -0.94
C GLU A 16 -17.02 -7.33 -2.14
N PRO A 17 -18.01 -8.04 -2.69
CA PRO A 17 -18.84 -7.49 -3.75
C PRO A 17 -19.55 -6.20 -3.33
N ALA A 18 -19.43 -5.16 -4.14
CA ALA A 18 -20.07 -3.86 -3.90
C ALA A 18 -20.91 -3.46 -5.14
N PRO A 19 -22.11 -4.03 -5.32
CA PRO A 19 -22.90 -3.83 -6.54
C PRO A 19 -23.40 -2.41 -6.74
N LEU A 20 -23.48 -1.63 -5.66
CA LEU A 20 -23.90 -0.22 -5.69
C LEU A 20 -22.72 0.75 -5.77
N ALA A 21 -21.50 0.24 -5.86
CA ALA A 21 -20.32 1.12 -5.90
C ALA A 21 -20.25 1.89 -7.20
N GLU A 22 -20.00 3.18 -7.07
CA GLU A 22 -19.75 4.12 -8.16
C GLU A 22 -18.26 4.28 -8.44
N ARG A 23 -17.41 3.97 -7.44
CA ARG A 23 -15.96 4.11 -7.47
C ARG A 23 -15.28 2.90 -6.86
N THR A 24 -14.01 2.70 -7.21
CA THR A 24 -13.17 1.66 -6.61
C THR A 24 -11.99 2.29 -5.88
N LEU A 25 -11.74 1.88 -4.65
CA LEU A 25 -10.53 2.17 -3.89
C LEU A 25 -9.60 0.96 -3.93
N LEU A 26 -8.46 1.10 -4.59
CA LEU A 26 -7.43 0.07 -4.66
C LEU A 26 -6.41 0.31 -3.55
N CYS A 27 -6.37 -0.57 -2.55
CA CYS A 27 -5.56 -0.43 -1.34
C CYS A 27 -4.30 -1.31 -1.41
N LEU A 28 -3.14 -0.69 -1.20
CA LEU A 28 -1.83 -1.34 -1.21
C LEU A 28 -1.23 -1.31 0.20
N PRO A 29 -0.93 -2.49 0.80
CA PRO A 29 -0.52 -2.57 2.19
C PRO A 29 0.95 -2.23 2.42
N TYR A 30 1.29 -1.95 3.67
CA TYR A 30 2.65 -1.80 4.17
C TYR A 30 3.42 -3.14 4.17
N ALA A 31 4.73 -3.09 4.43
CA ALA A 31 5.58 -4.28 4.53
C ALA A 31 5.06 -5.25 5.62
N GLY A 32 4.83 -6.49 5.26
CA GLY A 32 4.18 -7.50 6.11
C GLY A 32 2.65 -7.42 6.15
N GLY A 33 2.06 -6.34 5.67
CA GLY A 33 0.61 -6.17 5.57
C GLY A 33 -0.03 -6.98 4.45
N GLY A 34 -1.35 -6.96 4.41
CA GLY A 34 -2.16 -7.65 3.40
C GLY A 34 -3.61 -7.16 3.41
N PRO A 35 -4.53 -7.88 2.74
CA PRO A 35 -5.93 -7.46 2.64
C PRO A 35 -6.63 -7.27 3.98
N GLN A 36 -6.17 -7.94 5.04
CA GLN A 36 -6.75 -7.83 6.38
C GLN A 36 -6.71 -6.42 6.95
N THR A 37 -5.70 -5.62 6.60
CA THR A 37 -5.58 -4.19 6.98
C THR A 37 -6.82 -3.39 6.57
N TYR A 38 -7.39 -3.70 5.41
CA TYR A 38 -8.48 -2.95 4.81
C TYR A 38 -9.85 -3.63 4.94
N ARG A 39 -9.96 -4.72 5.71
CA ARG A 39 -11.18 -5.54 5.78
C ARG A 39 -12.43 -4.76 6.18
N ARG A 40 -12.29 -3.78 7.09
CA ARG A 40 -13.41 -2.97 7.58
C ARG A 40 -13.67 -1.71 6.75
N TRP A 41 -12.83 -1.40 5.78
CA TRP A 41 -12.92 -0.15 5.04
C TRP A 41 -14.16 -0.05 4.16
N GLY A 42 -14.64 -1.18 3.62
CA GLY A 42 -15.91 -1.21 2.88
C GLY A 42 -17.11 -0.78 3.74
N GLU A 43 -17.17 -1.21 5.00
CA GLU A 43 -18.20 -0.77 5.95
C GLU A 43 -18.05 0.71 6.29
N LEU A 44 -16.83 1.20 6.50
CA LEU A 44 -16.54 2.58 6.90
C LEU A 44 -16.76 3.59 5.76
N LEU A 45 -16.53 3.22 4.52
CA LEU A 45 -16.70 4.06 3.32
C LEU A 45 -18.11 3.99 2.74
N GLY A 46 -18.89 2.96 3.13
CA GLY A 46 -20.26 2.78 2.68
C GLY A 46 -20.39 2.13 1.28
N PRO A 47 -21.63 1.89 0.82
CA PRO A 47 -21.91 1.03 -0.33
C PRO A 47 -21.54 1.64 -1.69
N SER A 48 -21.27 2.94 -1.76
CA SER A 48 -20.87 3.64 -3.00
C SER A 48 -19.40 3.43 -3.38
N VAL A 49 -18.59 2.83 -2.48
CA VAL A 49 -17.16 2.57 -2.70
C VAL A 49 -16.85 1.08 -2.63
N GLU A 50 -16.34 0.52 -3.72
CA GLU A 50 -15.78 -0.83 -3.71
C GLU A 50 -14.33 -0.75 -3.22
N VAL A 51 -14.02 -1.50 -2.14
CA VAL A 51 -12.65 -1.57 -1.61
C VAL A 51 -12.01 -2.87 -2.07
N LEU A 52 -10.92 -2.76 -2.83
CA LEU A 52 -10.12 -3.89 -3.28
C LEU A 52 -8.71 -3.75 -2.72
N ALA A 53 -8.30 -4.71 -1.91
CA ALA A 53 -6.99 -4.72 -1.27
C ALA A 53 -6.03 -5.66 -1.99
N MET A 54 -4.79 -5.21 -2.18
CA MET A 54 -3.74 -6.02 -2.80
C MET A 54 -3.35 -7.19 -1.89
N THR A 55 -3.23 -8.37 -2.50
CA THR A 55 -2.66 -9.58 -1.88
C THR A 55 -1.32 -9.86 -2.54
N PRO A 56 -0.19 -9.45 -1.95
CA PRO A 56 1.13 -9.76 -2.49
C PRO A 56 1.43 -11.27 -2.45
N PRO A 57 2.32 -11.78 -3.31
CA PRO A 57 2.83 -13.15 -3.22
C PRO A 57 3.44 -13.47 -1.84
N GLY A 58 3.43 -14.73 -1.45
CA GLY A 58 3.99 -15.20 -0.18
C GLY A 58 3.09 -15.00 1.04
N ARG A 59 1.80 -14.58 0.86
CA ARG A 59 0.86 -14.38 1.99
C ARG A 59 -0.59 -14.63 1.62
N GLY A 60 -1.41 -14.84 2.67
CA GLY A 60 -2.85 -15.10 2.51
C GLY A 60 -3.09 -16.26 1.56
N ARG A 61 -4.01 -16.10 0.60
CA ARG A 61 -4.31 -17.13 -0.42
C ARG A 61 -3.18 -17.35 -1.44
N ARG A 62 -2.12 -16.50 -1.42
CA ARG A 62 -0.93 -16.61 -2.26
C ARG A 62 0.30 -17.07 -1.48
N TYR A 63 0.10 -17.69 -0.30
CA TYR A 63 1.16 -18.11 0.61
C TYR A 63 2.21 -19.02 -0.05
N GLY A 64 1.79 -19.90 -0.97
CA GLY A 64 2.69 -20.82 -1.69
C GLY A 64 3.48 -20.20 -2.84
N GLU A 65 3.28 -18.91 -3.13
CA GLU A 65 4.00 -18.21 -4.18
C GLU A 65 5.28 -17.55 -3.61
N GLU A 66 6.35 -17.50 -4.43
CA GLU A 66 7.59 -16.84 -4.03
C GLU A 66 7.37 -15.32 -3.86
N PRO A 67 7.74 -14.73 -2.70
CA PRO A 67 7.61 -13.29 -2.48
C PRO A 67 8.49 -12.48 -3.43
N CYS A 68 7.98 -11.34 -3.92
CA CYS A 68 8.73 -10.39 -4.74
C CYS A 68 9.79 -9.67 -3.90
N ARG A 69 11.04 -9.65 -4.35
CA ARG A 69 12.17 -9.05 -3.62
C ARG A 69 12.65 -7.72 -4.19
N ASP A 70 12.09 -7.30 -5.30
CA ASP A 70 12.35 -6.02 -5.94
C ASP A 70 11.05 -5.42 -6.49
N LEU A 71 11.07 -4.11 -6.70
CA LEU A 71 9.88 -3.40 -7.15
C LEU A 71 9.40 -3.85 -8.55
N PRO A 72 10.24 -4.07 -9.57
CA PRO A 72 9.79 -4.55 -10.87
C PRO A 72 9.07 -5.89 -10.83
N SER A 73 9.55 -6.87 -10.04
CA SER A 73 8.91 -8.19 -9.91
C SER A 73 7.54 -8.11 -9.24
N LEU A 74 7.30 -7.10 -8.40
CA LEU A 74 5.99 -6.82 -7.81
C LEU A 74 5.10 -6.01 -8.78
N LEU A 75 5.65 -4.95 -9.38
CA LEU A 75 4.90 -3.94 -10.11
C LEU A 75 4.39 -4.43 -11.48
N ASN A 76 5.22 -5.17 -12.24
CA ASN A 76 4.86 -5.59 -13.58
C ASN A 76 3.60 -6.50 -13.60
N PRO A 77 3.53 -7.62 -12.84
CA PRO A 77 2.35 -8.44 -12.82
C PRO A 77 1.15 -7.78 -12.13
N LEU A 78 1.39 -6.85 -11.19
CA LEU A 78 0.32 -6.05 -10.58
C LEU A 78 -0.33 -5.14 -11.62
N ALA A 79 0.47 -4.45 -12.46
CA ALA A 79 -0.03 -3.61 -13.53
C ALA A 79 -0.76 -4.41 -14.62
N GLU A 80 -0.33 -5.63 -14.90
CA GLU A 80 -1.02 -6.55 -15.81
C GLU A 80 -2.40 -7.01 -15.29
N ALA A 81 -2.54 -7.08 -13.96
CA ALA A 81 -3.81 -7.46 -13.32
C ALA A 81 -4.82 -6.30 -13.22
N LEU A 82 -4.39 -5.04 -13.40
CA LEU A 82 -5.27 -3.86 -13.26
C LEU A 82 -6.48 -3.87 -14.19
N PRO A 83 -6.38 -4.14 -15.51
CA PRO A 83 -7.54 -4.10 -16.40
C PRO A 83 -8.70 -4.97 -15.92
N GLY A 84 -8.43 -6.03 -15.16
CA GLY A 84 -9.45 -6.91 -14.58
C GLY A 84 -10.28 -6.30 -13.45
N VAL A 85 -9.90 -5.13 -12.93
CA VAL A 85 -10.59 -4.44 -11.82
C VAL A 85 -10.93 -2.98 -12.12
N LEU A 86 -10.48 -2.42 -13.25
CA LEU A 86 -10.74 -1.03 -13.65
C LEU A 86 -12.09 -0.89 -14.39
N HIS A 87 -13.18 -1.26 -13.73
CA HIS A 87 -14.52 -1.18 -14.32
C HIS A 87 -15.25 0.12 -13.97
N ARG A 88 -14.67 0.95 -13.10
CA ARG A 88 -15.20 2.22 -12.58
C ARG A 88 -14.06 3.22 -12.41
N PRO A 89 -14.37 4.52 -12.25
CA PRO A 89 -13.40 5.48 -11.73
C PRO A 89 -12.78 4.97 -10.43
N TYR A 90 -11.48 5.14 -10.26
CA TYR A 90 -10.75 4.55 -9.13
C TYR A 90 -9.72 5.50 -8.54
N VAL A 91 -9.41 5.26 -7.28
CA VAL A 91 -8.35 5.92 -6.51
C VAL A 91 -7.39 4.85 -5.99
N LEU A 92 -6.10 5.15 -6.01
CA LEU A 92 -5.09 4.33 -5.37
C LEU A 92 -4.84 4.83 -3.95
N PHE A 93 -4.83 3.92 -2.99
CA PHE A 93 -4.38 4.17 -1.62
C PHE A 93 -3.19 3.28 -1.31
N GLY A 94 -2.12 3.85 -0.80
CA GLY A 94 -0.98 3.07 -0.31
C GLY A 94 -0.49 3.54 1.05
N HIS A 95 -0.13 2.60 1.93
CA HIS A 95 0.50 2.91 3.20
C HIS A 95 1.93 2.38 3.27
N SER A 96 2.89 3.20 3.68
CA SER A 96 4.30 2.84 3.81
C SER A 96 4.87 2.26 2.50
N LEU A 97 5.30 1.00 2.45
CA LEU A 97 5.68 0.30 1.20
C LEU A 97 4.57 0.45 0.14
N GLY A 98 3.31 0.27 0.54
CA GLY A 98 2.17 0.41 -0.36
C GLY A 98 2.07 1.79 -1.00
N ALA A 99 2.48 2.88 -0.33
CA ALA A 99 2.50 4.22 -0.91
C ALA A 99 3.55 4.33 -2.02
N THR A 100 4.73 3.74 -1.83
CA THR A 100 5.75 3.62 -2.88
C THR A 100 5.21 2.83 -4.07
N VAL A 101 4.60 1.66 -3.81
CA VAL A 101 4.05 0.81 -4.88
C VAL A 101 2.90 1.52 -5.60
N ALA A 102 2.01 2.23 -4.90
CA ALA A 102 0.91 2.97 -5.50
C ALA A 102 1.39 4.10 -6.41
N PHE A 103 2.41 4.85 -5.99
CA PHE A 103 3.03 5.90 -6.79
C PHE A 103 3.67 5.33 -8.06
N GLU A 104 4.51 4.32 -7.92
CA GLU A 104 5.17 3.66 -9.04
C GLU A 104 4.18 2.97 -9.99
N LEU A 105 3.06 2.48 -9.44
CA LEU A 105 1.96 1.95 -10.23
C LEU A 105 1.28 3.03 -11.08
N CYS A 106 1.12 4.26 -10.54
CA CYS A 106 0.64 5.41 -11.34
C CYS A 106 1.60 5.72 -12.51
N LEU A 107 2.91 5.69 -12.28
CA LEU A 107 3.90 5.89 -13.33
C LEU A 107 3.82 4.78 -14.39
N GLU A 108 3.65 3.54 -13.97
CA GLU A 108 3.51 2.39 -14.86
C GLU A 108 2.20 2.41 -15.66
N ILE A 109 1.08 2.81 -15.03
CA ILE A 109 -0.21 3.07 -15.69
C ILE A 109 -0.04 4.11 -16.79
N ARG A 110 0.61 5.25 -16.49
CA ARG A 110 0.92 6.30 -17.45
C ARG A 110 1.76 5.77 -18.61
N ARG A 111 2.82 5.02 -18.32
CA ARG A 111 3.73 4.44 -19.32
C ARG A 111 3.02 3.46 -20.24
N ARG A 112 2.07 2.69 -19.73
CA ARG A 112 1.27 1.72 -20.50
C ARG A 112 0.07 2.34 -21.23
N GLY A 113 -0.21 3.63 -21.02
CA GLY A 113 -1.40 4.29 -21.59
C GLY A 113 -2.72 3.74 -21.06
N LEU A 114 -2.73 3.20 -19.83
CA LEU A 114 -3.95 2.75 -19.16
C LEU A 114 -4.72 3.94 -18.57
N PRO A 115 -6.03 3.79 -18.28
CA PRO A 115 -6.80 4.83 -17.61
C PRO A 115 -6.15 5.24 -16.28
N MET A 116 -5.83 6.53 -16.12
CA MET A 116 -5.24 7.06 -14.90
C MET A 116 -6.23 7.05 -13.73
N PRO A 117 -5.76 6.86 -12.47
CA PRO A 117 -6.61 7.01 -11.30
C PRO A 117 -7.10 8.46 -11.16
N GLN A 118 -8.27 8.65 -10.54
CA GLN A 118 -8.79 9.97 -10.21
C GLN A 118 -8.05 10.63 -9.05
N GLY A 119 -7.30 9.87 -8.27
CA GLY A 119 -6.50 10.35 -7.17
C GLY A 119 -5.52 9.30 -6.66
N LEU A 120 -4.50 9.78 -5.95
CA LEU A 120 -3.50 8.96 -5.25
C LEU A 120 -3.46 9.39 -3.78
N VAL A 121 -3.69 8.45 -2.88
CA VAL A 121 -3.50 8.65 -1.44
C VAL A 121 -2.20 7.98 -1.02
N VAL A 122 -1.25 8.77 -0.51
CA VAL A 122 0.03 8.31 0.04
C VAL A 122 0.03 8.49 1.54
N SER A 123 0.25 7.44 2.28
CA SER A 123 0.11 7.40 3.73
C SER A 123 1.36 6.82 4.39
N GLY A 124 1.92 7.50 5.40
CA GLY A 124 3.05 7.01 6.18
C GLY A 124 4.32 6.72 5.36
N ARG A 125 4.59 7.48 4.30
CA ARG A 125 5.78 7.30 3.46
C ARG A 125 6.33 8.64 3.01
N GLN A 126 7.59 8.93 3.35
CA GLN A 126 8.30 10.11 2.84
C GLN A 126 8.27 10.18 1.31
N ALA A 127 8.41 11.40 0.76
CA ALA A 127 8.46 11.60 -0.68
C ALA A 127 9.62 10.81 -1.33
N PRO A 128 9.48 10.35 -2.60
CA PRO A 128 10.41 9.43 -3.24
C PRO A 128 11.85 9.93 -3.39
N ASP A 129 12.04 11.25 -3.51
CA ASP A 129 13.34 11.91 -3.65
C ASP A 129 14.15 11.99 -2.35
N LEU A 130 13.51 11.77 -1.21
CA LEU A 130 14.22 11.77 0.06
C LEU A 130 15.02 10.46 0.23
N PRO A 131 16.29 10.55 0.65
CA PRO A 131 17.11 9.36 0.83
C PRO A 131 16.57 8.47 1.95
N TRP A 132 16.69 7.17 1.77
CA TRP A 132 16.41 6.20 2.84
C TRP A 132 17.40 6.42 4.00
N ARG A 133 16.88 6.64 5.21
CA ARG A 133 17.67 7.01 6.38
C ARG A 133 17.76 5.90 7.44
N PHE A 134 17.03 4.82 7.26
CA PHE A 134 16.93 3.79 8.29
C PHE A 134 17.88 2.63 8.01
N ARG A 135 18.21 1.91 9.09
CA ARG A 135 19.01 0.67 9.00
C ARG A 135 18.36 -0.30 8.01
N GLN A 136 19.16 -0.90 7.17
CA GLN A 136 18.72 -2.04 6.35
C GLN A 136 18.60 -3.28 7.25
N ILE A 137 17.47 -3.97 7.17
CA ILE A 137 17.19 -5.13 8.01
C ILE A 137 16.93 -6.40 7.21
N SER A 138 16.58 -6.30 5.92
CA SER A 138 16.19 -7.46 5.11
C SER A 138 17.24 -8.58 5.06
N GLY A 139 18.53 -8.24 5.18
CA GLY A 139 19.68 -9.18 5.17
C GLY A 139 20.18 -9.63 6.53
N LEU A 140 19.59 -9.18 7.64
CA LEU A 140 20.07 -9.52 8.99
C LEU A 140 19.86 -11.01 9.33
N PRO A 141 20.65 -11.60 10.25
CA PRO A 141 20.33 -12.89 10.87
C PRO A 141 18.89 -12.94 11.41
N ALA A 142 18.33 -14.14 11.58
CA ALA A 142 16.90 -14.28 11.87
C ALA A 142 16.49 -13.64 13.21
N ASP A 143 17.30 -13.79 14.24
CA ASP A 143 17.13 -13.19 15.56
C ASP A 143 17.22 -11.67 15.52
N GLU A 144 18.26 -11.12 14.88
CA GLU A 144 18.40 -9.67 14.71
C GLU A 144 17.27 -9.07 13.87
N PHE A 145 16.79 -9.78 12.83
CA PHE A 145 15.65 -9.36 12.04
C PHE A 145 14.37 -9.32 12.88
N THR A 146 14.16 -10.31 13.73
CA THR A 146 13.00 -10.36 14.64
C THR A 146 13.03 -9.20 15.64
N GLU A 147 14.21 -8.88 16.21
CA GLU A 147 14.37 -7.71 17.08
C GLU A 147 14.10 -6.41 16.34
N ALA A 148 14.62 -6.26 15.12
CA ALA A 148 14.35 -5.08 14.30
C ALA A 148 12.84 -4.92 14.00
N LEU A 149 12.10 -6.01 13.76
CA LEU A 149 10.64 -5.97 13.59
C LEU A 149 9.93 -5.55 14.88
N ARG A 150 10.44 -5.95 16.05
CA ARG A 150 9.91 -5.53 17.36
C ARG A 150 10.05 -4.02 17.54
N ASP A 151 11.24 -3.47 17.27
CA ASP A 151 11.51 -2.03 17.32
C ASP A 151 10.65 -1.24 16.31
N LEU A 152 10.34 -1.85 15.18
CA LEU A 152 9.45 -1.25 14.17
C LEU A 152 7.98 -1.23 14.58
N GLY A 153 7.51 -2.12 15.44
CA GLY A 153 6.18 -2.09 16.05
C GLY A 153 5.01 -2.61 15.20
N GLY A 154 5.23 -3.03 13.96
CA GLY A 154 4.14 -3.47 13.07
C GLY A 154 3.72 -4.94 13.20
N THR A 155 4.49 -5.73 13.94
CA THR A 155 4.22 -7.16 14.16
C THR A 155 3.88 -7.39 15.63
N PRO A 156 2.72 -7.97 15.96
CA PRO A 156 2.33 -8.22 17.35
C PRO A 156 3.34 -9.11 18.08
N GLU A 157 3.64 -8.79 19.35
CA GLU A 157 4.58 -9.57 20.16
C GLU A 157 4.19 -11.06 20.26
N ALA A 158 2.88 -11.33 20.29
CA ALA A 158 2.37 -12.71 20.27
C ALA A 158 2.78 -13.51 19.01
N VAL A 159 3.08 -12.81 17.90
CA VAL A 159 3.60 -13.41 16.66
C VAL A 159 5.13 -13.53 16.73
N LEU A 160 5.82 -12.47 17.15
CA LEU A 160 7.29 -12.42 17.26
C LEU A 160 7.85 -13.47 18.22
N ALA A 161 7.09 -13.78 19.29
CA ALA A 161 7.45 -14.78 20.29
C ALA A 161 7.25 -16.25 19.83
N GLN A 162 6.74 -16.49 18.62
CA GLN A 162 6.50 -17.84 18.08
C GLN A 162 7.45 -18.15 16.93
N PRO A 163 8.55 -18.91 17.15
CA PRO A 163 9.57 -19.19 16.13
C PRO A 163 9.01 -19.87 14.88
N GLU A 164 8.07 -20.80 15.03
CA GLU A 164 7.44 -21.51 13.92
C GLU A 164 6.65 -20.54 13.03
N LEU A 165 5.86 -19.67 13.65
CA LEU A 165 5.09 -18.67 12.93
C LEU A 165 6.00 -17.65 12.25
N MET A 166 7.03 -17.18 12.94
CA MET A 166 8.04 -16.30 12.35
C MET A 166 8.76 -16.94 11.18
N SER A 167 9.10 -18.24 11.25
CA SER A 167 9.73 -18.94 10.12
C SER A 167 8.86 -18.95 8.87
N LEU A 168 7.53 -19.00 9.01
CA LEU A 168 6.57 -18.94 7.91
C LEU A 168 6.41 -17.53 7.33
N LEU A 169 6.48 -16.50 8.16
CA LEU A 169 6.28 -15.10 7.75
C LEU A 169 7.56 -14.43 7.24
N MET A 170 8.70 -14.86 7.73
CA MET A 170 10.00 -14.24 7.49
C MET A 170 10.36 -14.08 6.00
N PRO A 171 10.12 -15.06 5.11
CA PRO A 171 10.43 -14.89 3.68
C PRO A 171 9.70 -13.69 3.05
N ALA A 172 8.41 -13.54 3.34
CA ALA A 172 7.60 -12.44 2.81
C ALA A 172 7.99 -11.09 3.44
N LEU A 173 8.23 -11.05 4.75
CA LEU A 173 8.69 -9.86 5.46
C LEU A 173 10.03 -9.36 4.91
N ARG A 174 11.02 -10.24 4.77
CA ARG A 174 12.33 -9.90 4.20
C ARG A 174 12.23 -9.39 2.77
N ALA A 175 11.38 -9.99 1.97
CA ALA A 175 11.15 -9.57 0.59
C ALA A 175 10.57 -8.14 0.53
N ASP A 176 9.58 -7.83 1.35
CA ASP A 176 9.00 -6.50 1.43
C ASP A 176 10.04 -5.45 1.87
N PHE A 177 10.82 -5.76 2.91
CA PHE A 177 11.89 -4.85 3.36
C PHE A 177 12.99 -4.69 2.30
N ALA A 178 13.32 -5.74 1.55
CA ALA A 178 14.27 -5.62 0.44
C ALA A 178 13.79 -4.63 -0.63
N ILE A 179 12.48 -4.62 -0.95
CA ILE A 179 11.90 -3.62 -1.86
C ILE A 179 12.02 -2.21 -1.25
N VAL A 180 11.64 -2.03 0.02
CA VAL A 180 11.72 -0.74 0.72
C VAL A 180 13.15 -0.17 0.70
N GLU A 181 14.13 -1.00 1.00
CA GLU A 181 15.54 -0.64 1.15
C GLU A 181 16.25 -0.40 -0.18
N SER A 182 15.86 -1.14 -1.21
CA SER A 182 16.43 -1.03 -2.56
C SER A 182 15.77 0.05 -3.42
N TYR A 183 14.61 0.57 -3.00
CA TYR A 183 13.89 1.58 -3.77
C TYR A 183 14.74 2.82 -4.02
N ARG A 184 14.72 3.28 -5.27
CA ARG A 184 15.33 4.54 -5.71
C ARG A 184 14.37 5.27 -6.62
N ASP A 185 14.18 6.55 -6.36
CA ASP A 185 13.39 7.42 -7.23
C ASP A 185 13.99 7.49 -8.63
N ARG A 186 13.15 7.33 -9.64
CA ARG A 186 13.55 7.40 -11.05
C ARG A 186 13.52 8.82 -11.63
N ALA A 187 13.19 9.82 -10.80
CA ALA A 187 13.05 11.22 -11.20
C ALA A 187 12.13 11.44 -12.42
N GLU A 188 11.05 10.65 -12.50
CA GLU A 188 10.01 10.79 -13.53
C GLU A 188 9.27 12.13 -13.38
N PRO A 189 8.75 12.70 -14.49
CA PRO A 189 7.90 13.89 -14.43
C PRO A 189 6.73 13.70 -13.46
N PRO A 190 6.30 14.77 -12.76
CA PRO A 190 5.15 14.70 -11.86
C PRO A 190 3.92 14.10 -12.53
N LEU A 191 3.05 13.51 -11.72
CA LEU A 191 1.76 13.00 -12.17
C LEU A 191 0.78 14.17 -12.41
N ASP A 192 -0.14 14.02 -13.33
CA ASP A 192 -1.32 14.90 -13.44
C ASP A 192 -2.52 14.24 -12.75
N VAL A 193 -2.33 13.92 -11.47
CA VAL A 193 -3.30 13.23 -10.62
C VAL A 193 -3.27 13.89 -9.24
N PRO A 194 -4.41 14.27 -8.65
CA PRO A 194 -4.46 14.79 -7.29
C PRO A 194 -3.80 13.85 -6.29
N ILE A 195 -3.02 14.40 -5.35
CA ILE A 195 -2.38 13.62 -4.27
C ILE A 195 -2.88 14.09 -2.91
N LEU A 196 -3.35 13.13 -2.12
CA LEU A 196 -3.63 13.28 -0.69
C LEU A 196 -2.52 12.57 0.10
N ALA A 197 -1.78 13.32 0.92
CA ALA A 197 -0.77 12.77 1.82
C ALA A 197 -1.30 12.68 3.26
N LEU A 198 -1.06 11.55 3.94
CA LEU A 198 -1.47 11.31 5.31
C LEU A 198 -0.24 10.99 6.17
N ALA A 199 0.00 11.78 7.22
CA ALA A 199 1.09 11.61 8.19
C ALA A 199 0.54 11.26 9.57
N GLY A 200 1.18 10.32 10.29
CA GLY A 200 0.90 10.12 11.70
C GLY A 200 1.52 11.25 12.55
N THR A 201 0.82 11.71 13.59
CA THR A 201 1.37 12.77 14.49
C THR A 201 2.57 12.30 15.28
N GLU A 202 2.74 10.99 15.42
CA GLU A 202 3.82 10.32 16.18
C GLU A 202 4.67 9.42 15.27
N ASP A 203 4.53 9.57 13.93
CA ASP A 203 5.30 8.81 12.95
C ASP A 203 6.64 9.48 12.64
N ASP A 204 7.69 9.09 13.34
CA ASP A 204 9.05 9.59 13.13
C ASP A 204 9.67 9.17 11.78
N ARG A 205 9.08 8.19 11.10
CA ARG A 205 9.56 7.66 9.80
C ARG A 205 9.06 8.47 8.63
N ALA A 206 7.86 9.04 8.77
CA ALA A 206 7.19 9.81 7.72
C ALA A 206 6.45 11.00 8.35
N SER A 207 7.19 11.90 9.00
CA SER A 207 6.64 13.12 9.59
C SER A 207 5.94 13.98 8.54
N ALA A 208 5.11 14.93 8.97
CA ALA A 208 4.43 15.85 8.07
C ALA A 208 5.42 16.59 7.12
N ASP A 209 6.60 16.96 7.60
CA ASP A 209 7.64 17.61 6.80
C ASP A 209 8.17 16.67 5.70
N HIS A 210 8.38 15.39 6.02
CA HIS A 210 8.77 14.38 5.02
C HIS A 210 7.65 14.10 4.01
N MET A 211 6.40 14.19 4.44
CA MET A 211 5.23 13.99 3.59
C MET A 211 4.94 15.21 2.69
N ALA A 212 5.32 16.42 3.11
CA ALA A 212 5.11 17.64 2.32
C ALA A 212 5.83 17.60 0.96
N GLY A 213 6.94 16.86 0.85
CA GLY A 213 7.66 16.64 -0.42
C GLY A 213 6.83 16.00 -1.52
N TRP A 214 5.74 15.30 -1.21
CA TRP A 214 4.83 14.75 -2.21
C TRP A 214 4.16 15.82 -3.08
N ALA A 215 4.11 17.09 -2.63
CA ALA A 215 3.60 18.20 -3.44
C ALA A 215 4.36 18.36 -4.76
N ALA A 216 5.65 18.03 -4.80
CA ALA A 216 6.46 18.08 -6.02
C ALA A 216 6.20 16.91 -6.99
N ARG A 217 5.40 15.94 -6.60
CA ARG A 217 5.11 14.72 -7.38
C ARG A 217 3.81 14.80 -8.17
N THR A 218 3.10 15.93 -8.10
CA THR A 218 1.90 16.19 -8.89
C THR A 218 1.88 17.60 -9.46
N THR A 219 1.30 17.76 -10.66
CA THR A 219 0.91 19.06 -11.24
C THR A 219 -0.54 19.41 -10.93
N ALA A 220 -1.31 18.45 -10.40
CA ALA A 220 -2.68 18.66 -9.95
C ALA A 220 -2.71 19.17 -8.49
N SER A 221 -3.84 19.01 -7.81
CA SER A 221 -3.96 19.43 -6.40
C SER A 221 -3.19 18.51 -5.44
N PHE A 222 -2.68 19.10 -4.36
CA PHE A 222 -2.04 18.42 -3.25
C PHE A 222 -2.67 18.84 -1.94
N ALA A 223 -2.93 17.87 -1.05
CA ALA A 223 -3.34 18.12 0.33
C ALA A 223 -2.55 17.22 1.28
N LEU A 224 -2.22 17.74 2.45
CA LEU A 224 -1.56 17.00 3.54
C LEU A 224 -2.41 17.09 4.79
N HIS A 225 -2.73 15.93 5.38
CA HIS A 225 -3.42 15.85 6.67
C HIS A 225 -2.63 15.01 7.66
N GLN A 226 -2.71 15.39 8.93
CA GLN A 226 -2.19 14.58 10.03
C GLN A 226 -3.30 13.77 10.67
N VAL A 227 -2.98 12.52 11.00
CA VAL A 227 -3.84 11.59 11.73
C VAL A 227 -3.14 11.27 13.05
N HIS A 228 -3.86 11.26 14.15
CA HIS A 228 -3.28 10.92 15.45
C HIS A 228 -2.76 9.47 15.46
N GLY A 229 -1.54 9.28 15.96
CA GLY A 229 -0.89 7.98 16.14
C GLY A 229 0.48 7.84 15.50
N ASP A 230 1.05 6.66 15.69
CA ASP A 230 2.35 6.23 15.17
C ASP A 230 2.29 5.83 13.68
N HIS A 231 3.34 5.14 13.21
CA HIS A 231 3.41 4.66 11.82
C HIS A 231 2.22 3.78 11.39
N PHE A 232 1.57 3.08 12.33
CA PHE A 232 0.46 2.16 12.07
C PHE A 232 -0.92 2.78 12.29
N PHE A 233 -1.03 4.12 12.21
CA PHE A 233 -2.30 4.82 12.30
C PHE A 233 -3.36 4.33 11.27
N VAL A 234 -2.94 3.74 10.17
CA VAL A 234 -3.83 3.14 9.16
C VAL A 234 -4.70 2.02 9.75
N ASP A 235 -4.18 1.27 10.74
CA ASP A 235 -4.90 0.23 11.47
C ASP A 235 -5.61 0.81 12.70
N THR A 236 -4.91 1.60 13.52
CA THR A 236 -5.41 2.11 14.80
C THR A 236 -6.44 3.22 14.65
N GLN A 237 -6.38 4.01 13.56
CA GLN A 237 -7.25 5.15 13.27
C GLN A 237 -8.04 4.97 11.96
N ALA A 238 -8.40 3.74 11.62
CA ALA A 238 -9.07 3.42 10.35
C ALA A 238 -10.28 4.32 10.05
N LEU A 239 -11.08 4.68 11.07
CA LEU A 239 -12.22 5.59 10.92
C LEU A 239 -11.81 7.01 10.52
N ALA A 240 -10.74 7.55 11.11
CA ALA A 240 -10.25 8.88 10.78
C ALA A 240 -9.66 8.90 9.37
N VAL A 241 -8.86 7.88 9.04
CA VAL A 241 -8.26 7.72 7.71
C VAL A 241 -9.35 7.60 6.64
N THR A 242 -10.34 6.73 6.82
CA THR A 242 -11.42 6.54 5.85
C THR A 242 -12.30 7.77 5.66
N LYS A 243 -12.49 8.61 6.69
CA LYS A 243 -13.18 9.91 6.54
C LYS A 243 -12.41 10.86 5.62
N LEU A 244 -11.08 10.95 5.76
CA LEU A 244 -10.25 11.77 4.89
C LEU A 244 -10.24 11.24 3.46
N VAL A 245 -10.12 9.92 3.30
CA VAL A 245 -10.22 9.25 1.99
C VAL A 245 -11.58 9.48 1.35
N SER A 246 -12.68 9.36 2.10
CA SER A 246 -14.04 9.59 1.59
C SER A 246 -14.26 11.02 1.10
N ALA A 247 -13.66 12.01 1.77
CA ALA A 247 -13.72 13.41 1.34
C ALA A 247 -12.88 13.69 0.09
N PHE A 248 -11.90 12.83 -0.20
CA PHE A 248 -11.04 12.93 -1.37
C PHE A 248 -11.58 12.16 -2.59
N LEU A 249 -12.42 11.13 -2.37
CA LEU A 249 -13.08 10.35 -3.41
C LEU A 249 -14.15 11.17 -4.13
#